data_aafaebbaf72febb57cf87ae88ebb2e48
#
_entry.id   aafaebbaf72febb57cf87ae88ebb2e48
#
_cell.length_a   1.000
_cell.length_b   1.000
_cell.length_c   1.000
_cell.angle_alpha   90.00
_cell.angle_beta   90.00
_cell.angle_gamma   90.00
#
_symmetry.space_group_name_H-M   'P 1'
#
loop_
_entity.id
_entity.type
_entity.pdbx_description
1 polymer ?
#
loop_
_entity_poly.entity_id
_entity_poly.type
_entity_poly.pdbx_seq_one_letter_code
_entity_poly.pdbx_strand_id
1 'polypeptide(L)'
;MRQVINDVGRVLNIPLSDVRSIIDLLPKDNGATLSDAKTGVKKGQPLPDYSPDALNEKIQSREIYKDLWEYSEKLENLARQTGVHAAAVVIAPVEMYKLAPVYRAVPSDTPVVMYDKHYAEDIGLLKMDFLGLITLSMIQDTLALIKKNHGFDLDIGHIPLDDKKTYELFSKGLTVGVFQFESAGMQKYLRELNPTCIEDLIAMNALYRPGPLEQVPRFIRCKNGVEEINCYHPDLEPILKETYGVIVYQEQVMRLAQILGGYTLGGADIIRRIMAKKKPAEMEKLQPEFFEKCISRGYDPKMIEEIWAVLLPFCGYAFNKSHAAAYSYVAYQTAYLKTHYGAEYMAATMSAEISKVERIVVMLKECDKLGIKYLPPCVNRSEARFSVDKNSNILYGLAGIKNVGFEVVEDLVAEREKNGPYTSIFDLCKRVLDYQASCPTKRTPLNKRILESLVLAGALDNLHNSQRERMLASIDKALKLA
;
A
#
# COMPACT_ATOMS: atom_id res chain seq x y z
N MET A 1 3.96 13.25 17.42
CA MET A 1 3.70 14.68 17.12
C MET A 1 2.25 14.98 16.73
N ARG A 2 1.82 14.71 15.47
CA ARG A 2 0.52 15.21 14.92
C ARG A 2 -0.71 14.84 15.73
N GLN A 3 -0.77 13.61 16.25
CA GLN A 3 -1.94 13.13 16.98
C GLN A 3 -2.08 13.82 18.35
N VAL A 4 -1.00 14.02 19.09
CA VAL A 4 -1.06 14.67 20.40
C VAL A 4 -1.48 16.14 20.26
N ILE A 5 -1.01 16.86 19.23
CA ILE A 5 -1.46 18.24 18.95
C ILE A 5 -2.96 18.28 18.64
N ASN A 6 -3.49 17.32 17.87
CA ASN A 6 -4.93 17.23 17.61
C ASN A 6 -5.73 16.97 18.90
N ASP A 7 -5.24 16.08 19.76
CA ASP A 7 -5.94 15.74 21.01
C ASP A 7 -5.94 16.90 22.00
N VAL A 8 -4.78 17.55 22.20
CA VAL A 8 -4.68 18.74 23.07
C VAL A 8 -5.46 19.91 22.49
N GLY A 9 -5.38 20.14 21.18
CA GLY A 9 -6.16 21.18 20.48
C GLY A 9 -7.67 21.02 20.67
N ARG A 10 -8.16 19.79 20.63
CA ARG A 10 -9.57 19.48 20.90
C ARG A 10 -9.96 19.77 22.34
N VAL A 11 -9.10 19.43 23.32
CA VAL A 11 -9.36 19.68 24.74
C VAL A 11 -9.33 21.17 25.05
N LEU A 12 -8.42 21.92 24.42
CA LEU A 12 -8.33 23.38 24.55
C LEU A 12 -9.38 24.14 23.71
N ASN A 13 -10.29 23.42 23.01
CA ASN A 13 -11.30 23.98 22.12
C ASN A 13 -10.74 24.89 21.01
N ILE A 14 -9.53 24.59 20.51
CA ILE A 14 -8.91 25.32 19.39
C ILE A 14 -9.58 24.88 18.10
N PRO A 15 -9.98 25.81 17.19
CA PRO A 15 -10.55 25.47 15.89
C PRO A 15 -9.65 24.50 15.10
N LEU A 16 -10.25 23.51 14.46
CA LEU A 16 -9.50 22.47 13.73
C LEU A 16 -8.63 23.05 12.60
N SER A 17 -9.04 24.15 11.99
CA SER A 17 -8.25 24.90 10.99
C SER A 17 -6.94 25.42 11.58
N ASP A 18 -6.99 25.93 12.79
CA ASP A 18 -5.84 26.49 13.49
C ASP A 18 -4.87 25.38 13.91
N VAL A 19 -5.42 24.28 14.45
CA VAL A 19 -4.63 23.07 14.78
C VAL A 19 -3.94 22.51 13.54
N ARG A 20 -4.65 22.42 12.41
CA ARG A 20 -4.09 21.97 11.13
C ARG A 20 -2.97 22.88 10.64
N SER A 21 -3.15 24.20 10.75
CA SER A 21 -2.11 25.17 10.35
C SER A 21 -0.79 25.00 11.10
N ILE A 22 -0.83 24.49 12.34
CA ILE A 22 0.38 24.16 13.12
C ILE A 22 0.93 22.79 12.68
N ILE A 23 0.07 21.81 12.46
CA ILE A 23 0.46 20.46 12.03
C ILE A 23 1.13 20.48 10.66
N ASP A 24 0.70 21.34 9.75
CA ASP A 24 1.25 21.46 8.40
C ASP A 24 2.68 22.04 8.40
N LEU A 25 3.06 22.73 9.47
CA LEU A 25 4.42 23.24 9.70
C LEU A 25 5.37 22.21 10.32
N LEU A 26 4.91 21.02 10.70
CA LEU A 26 5.74 19.98 11.29
C LEU A 26 6.61 19.27 10.25
N PRO A 27 7.81 18.82 10.62
CA PRO A 27 8.66 18.05 9.73
C PRO A 27 7.97 16.78 9.24
N LYS A 28 8.31 16.37 8.02
CA LYS A 28 7.79 15.14 7.42
C LYS A 28 8.45 13.86 7.97
N ASP A 29 9.51 13.99 8.74
CA ASP A 29 10.20 12.85 9.38
C ASP A 29 9.30 12.21 10.44
N ASN A 30 8.91 10.97 10.21
CA ASN A 30 8.04 10.20 11.11
C ASN A 30 8.69 9.82 12.45
N GLY A 31 10.01 9.96 12.57
CA GLY A 31 10.75 9.65 13.80
C GLY A 31 11.15 10.89 14.60
N ALA A 32 10.80 12.10 14.16
CA ALA A 32 11.06 13.34 14.89
C ALA A 32 10.05 13.53 16.03
N THR A 33 10.52 14.10 17.14
CA THR A 33 9.69 14.52 18.28
C THR A 33 9.27 15.99 18.14
N LEU A 34 8.36 16.46 19.00
CA LEU A 34 7.99 17.87 19.06
C LEU A 34 9.18 18.75 19.41
N SER A 35 10.07 18.28 20.31
CA SER A 35 11.32 18.96 20.63
C SER A 35 12.25 19.06 19.42
N ASP A 36 12.40 17.99 18.63
CA ASP A 36 13.18 18.02 17.39
C ASP A 36 12.56 18.99 16.37
N ALA A 37 11.23 19.04 16.27
CA ALA A 37 10.54 19.97 15.38
C ALA A 37 10.77 21.44 15.79
N LYS A 38 10.78 21.72 17.08
CA LYS A 38 11.01 23.06 17.63
C LYS A 38 12.45 23.56 17.43
N THR A 39 13.41 22.64 17.55
CA THR A 39 14.85 22.96 17.44
C THR A 39 15.37 22.83 16.00
N GLY A 40 14.69 22.10 15.12
CA GLY A 40 15.18 21.75 13.79
C GLY A 40 16.29 20.70 13.78
N VAL A 41 16.57 20.08 14.94
CA VAL A 41 17.70 19.17 15.14
C VAL A 41 17.21 17.85 15.74
N LYS A 42 17.61 16.72 15.16
CA LYS A 42 17.34 15.37 15.64
C LYS A 42 18.66 14.63 15.87
N LYS A 43 18.89 14.16 17.09
CA LYS A 43 20.15 13.46 17.48
C LYS A 43 21.42 14.23 17.10
N GLY A 44 21.41 15.55 17.22
CA GLY A 44 22.54 16.41 16.92
C GLY A 44 22.75 16.76 15.43
N GLN A 45 21.86 16.32 14.55
CA GLN A 45 21.90 16.63 13.11
C GLN A 45 20.67 17.46 12.69
N PRO A 46 20.83 18.46 11.80
CA PRO A 46 19.69 19.18 11.24
C PRO A 46 18.67 18.25 10.58
N LEU A 47 17.38 18.55 10.73
CA LEU A 47 16.33 17.84 10.02
C LEU A 47 16.38 18.19 8.51
N PRO A 48 16.40 17.21 7.59
CA PRO A 48 16.45 17.47 6.15
C PRO A 48 15.24 18.29 5.67
N ASP A 49 15.47 19.26 4.81
CA ASP A 49 14.43 20.09 4.17
C ASP A 49 13.44 20.73 5.16
N TYR A 50 13.91 21.06 6.37
CA TYR A 50 13.07 21.61 7.43
C TYR A 50 13.73 22.80 8.14
N SER A 51 12.97 23.91 8.26
CA SER A 51 13.31 25.04 9.14
C SER A 51 12.26 25.18 10.24
N PRO A 52 12.67 25.33 11.51
CA PRO A 52 11.76 25.50 12.64
C PRO A 52 11.15 26.90 12.74
N ASP A 53 11.62 27.89 11.97
CA ASP A 53 11.29 29.29 12.15
C ASP A 53 9.79 29.58 12.05
N ALA A 54 9.17 29.14 10.96
CA ALA A 54 7.73 29.31 10.74
C ALA A 54 6.86 28.63 11.82
N LEU A 55 7.30 27.46 12.31
CA LEU A 55 6.64 26.77 13.40
C LEU A 55 6.76 27.55 14.70
N ASN A 56 7.97 28.02 15.04
CA ASN A 56 8.23 28.77 16.26
C ASN A 56 7.49 30.11 16.24
N GLU A 57 7.47 30.83 15.13
CA GLU A 57 6.69 32.07 14.96
C GLU A 57 5.19 31.78 15.18
N LYS A 58 4.67 30.71 14.58
CA LYS A 58 3.26 30.34 14.76
C LYS A 58 2.91 29.98 16.19
N ILE A 59 3.77 29.24 16.91
CA ILE A 59 3.58 28.93 18.33
C ILE A 59 3.57 30.19 19.18
N GLN A 60 4.46 31.14 18.89
CA GLN A 60 4.56 32.40 19.64
C GLN A 60 3.44 33.39 19.32
N SER A 61 2.71 33.24 18.25
CA SER A 61 1.71 34.20 17.76
C SER A 61 0.48 34.35 18.67
N ARG A 62 0.17 33.36 19.49
CA ARG A 62 -0.96 33.38 20.45
C ARG A 62 -0.64 32.54 21.68
N GLU A 63 -1.09 33.02 22.85
CA GLU A 63 -0.87 32.35 24.14
C GLU A 63 -1.44 30.89 24.10
N ILE A 64 -2.65 30.72 23.58
CA ILE A 64 -3.29 29.41 23.47
C ILE A 64 -2.46 28.39 22.62
N TYR A 65 -1.62 28.86 21.68
CA TYR A 65 -0.75 27.98 20.90
C TYR A 65 0.52 27.60 21.68
N LYS A 66 0.97 28.45 22.61
CA LYS A 66 2.04 28.08 23.53
C LYS A 66 1.56 27.00 24.49
N ASP A 67 0.36 27.16 25.06
CA ASP A 67 -0.27 26.14 25.89
C ASP A 67 -0.45 24.83 25.14
N LEU A 68 -0.97 24.89 23.89
CA LEU A 68 -1.11 23.74 23.01
C LEU A 68 0.21 22.98 22.83
N TRP A 69 1.28 23.73 22.57
CA TRP A 69 2.61 23.15 22.37
C TRP A 69 3.17 22.56 23.67
N GLU A 70 3.15 23.27 24.76
CA GLU A 70 3.67 22.82 26.05
C GLU A 70 2.99 21.57 26.54
N TYR A 71 1.65 21.52 26.51
CA TYR A 71 0.92 20.29 26.88
C TYR A 71 1.18 19.16 25.92
N SER A 72 1.33 19.45 24.63
CA SER A 72 1.65 18.42 23.64
C SER A 72 3.03 17.81 23.86
N GLU A 73 4.05 18.61 24.18
CA GLU A 73 5.39 18.10 24.53
C GLU A 73 5.36 17.20 25.78
N LYS A 74 4.59 17.57 26.79
CA LYS A 74 4.43 16.75 28.03
C LYS A 74 3.72 15.44 27.79
N LEU A 75 2.80 15.39 26.83
CA LEU A 75 1.97 14.22 26.53
C LEU A 75 2.53 13.37 25.38
N GLU A 76 3.54 13.85 24.66
CA GLU A 76 4.15 13.09 23.57
C GLU A 76 4.77 11.79 24.11
N ASN A 77 4.61 10.71 23.36
CA ASN A 77 5.08 9.36 23.67
C ASN A 77 4.43 8.69 24.91
N LEU A 78 3.44 9.30 25.55
CA LEU A 78 2.65 8.61 26.55
C LEU A 78 1.64 7.66 25.91
N ALA A 79 1.39 6.54 26.58
CA ALA A 79 0.37 5.60 26.15
C ALA A 79 -1.01 6.27 26.19
N ARG A 80 -1.70 6.30 25.03
CA ARG A 80 -2.97 7.01 24.86
C ARG A 80 -4.18 6.08 24.94
N GLN A 81 -4.11 4.96 24.27
CA GLN A 81 -5.22 4.02 24.15
C GLN A 81 -4.71 2.62 23.84
N THR A 82 -5.54 1.63 24.14
CA THR A 82 -5.35 0.26 23.68
C THR A 82 -5.85 0.13 22.25
N GLY A 83 -5.29 -0.83 21.53
CA GLY A 83 -5.71 -1.15 20.17
C GLY A 83 -5.71 -2.64 19.93
N VAL A 84 -6.57 -3.10 19.02
CA VAL A 84 -6.59 -4.49 18.55
C VAL A 84 -5.77 -4.54 17.26
N HIS A 85 -4.82 -5.48 17.18
CA HIS A 85 -4.09 -5.72 15.93
C HIS A 85 -5.04 -6.30 14.88
N ALA A 86 -5.02 -5.73 13.69
CA ALA A 86 -6.01 -6.06 12.65
C ALA A 86 -5.94 -7.52 12.16
N ALA A 87 -4.76 -8.14 12.22
CA ALA A 87 -4.50 -9.44 11.59
C ALA A 87 -3.65 -10.40 12.42
N ALA A 88 -3.29 -10.06 13.66
CA ALA A 88 -2.52 -10.94 14.53
C ALA A 88 -3.41 -11.66 15.54
N VAL A 89 -3.06 -12.92 15.79
CA VAL A 89 -3.63 -13.74 16.85
C VAL A 89 -2.51 -14.19 17.78
N VAL A 90 -2.77 -14.14 19.09
CA VAL A 90 -1.84 -14.66 20.09
C VAL A 90 -2.28 -16.08 20.47
N ILE A 91 -1.32 -17.01 20.41
CA ILE A 91 -1.52 -18.42 20.73
C ILE A 91 -0.84 -18.71 22.07
N ALA A 92 -1.57 -19.36 22.97
CA ALA A 92 -1.11 -19.77 24.28
C ALA A 92 -1.21 -21.29 24.43
N PRO A 93 -0.31 -21.94 25.21
CA PRO A 93 -0.35 -23.37 25.46
C PRO A 93 -1.49 -23.79 26.46
N VAL A 94 -2.02 -22.82 27.20
CA VAL A 94 -3.13 -22.97 28.13
C VAL A 94 -4.10 -21.78 27.99
N GLU A 95 -5.17 -21.77 28.76
CA GLU A 95 -6.12 -20.65 28.75
C GLU A 95 -5.40 -19.32 29.05
N MET A 96 -5.61 -18.33 28.16
CA MET A 96 -4.89 -17.07 28.15
C MET A 96 -4.88 -16.34 29.49
N TYR A 97 -5.99 -16.36 30.24
CA TYR A 97 -6.11 -15.68 31.54
C TYR A 97 -5.22 -16.28 32.64
N LYS A 98 -4.70 -17.49 32.44
CA LYS A 98 -3.71 -18.10 33.34
C LYS A 98 -2.29 -17.57 33.13
N LEU A 99 -2.02 -17.00 32.01
CA LEU A 99 -0.69 -16.49 31.60
C LEU A 99 -0.62 -14.98 31.59
N ALA A 100 -1.69 -14.32 31.18
CA ALA A 100 -1.72 -12.86 30.98
C ALA A 100 -3.10 -12.29 31.29
N PRO A 101 -3.18 -11.04 31.79
CA PRO A 101 -4.45 -10.35 31.93
C PRO A 101 -5.04 -10.10 30.52
N VAL A 102 -6.36 -10.22 30.43
CA VAL A 102 -7.14 -10.11 29.20
C VAL A 102 -8.27 -9.11 29.42
N TYR A 103 -8.54 -8.26 28.43
CA TYR A 103 -9.71 -7.41 28.39
C TYR A 103 -10.53 -7.66 27.13
N ARG A 104 -11.80 -7.23 27.11
CA ARG A 104 -12.66 -7.30 25.93
C ARG A 104 -12.67 -5.96 25.22
N ALA A 105 -12.30 -5.98 23.94
CA ALA A 105 -12.26 -4.77 23.13
C ALA A 105 -13.67 -4.38 22.67
N VAL A 106 -14.04 -3.11 22.86
CA VAL A 106 -15.30 -2.55 22.38
C VAL A 106 -15.06 -1.91 21.02
N PRO A 107 -15.94 -2.09 20.00
CA PRO A 107 -17.24 -2.78 20.03
C PRO A 107 -17.19 -4.27 19.67
N SER A 108 -16.02 -4.83 19.34
CA SER A 108 -15.90 -6.18 18.77
C SER A 108 -16.10 -7.34 19.76
N ASP A 109 -16.11 -7.05 21.06
CA ASP A 109 -16.11 -8.07 22.15
C ASP A 109 -14.95 -9.09 22.05
N THR A 110 -13.90 -8.75 21.31
CA THR A 110 -12.74 -9.62 21.09
C THR A 110 -11.85 -9.64 22.34
N PRO A 111 -11.46 -10.82 22.85
CA PRO A 111 -10.50 -10.91 23.95
C PRO A 111 -9.11 -10.47 23.46
N VAL A 112 -8.47 -9.56 24.20
CA VAL A 112 -7.18 -8.96 23.87
C VAL A 112 -6.24 -9.09 25.07
N VAL A 113 -5.01 -9.54 24.83
CA VAL A 113 -3.94 -9.58 25.84
C VAL A 113 -3.51 -8.17 26.19
N MET A 114 -3.37 -7.86 27.47
CA MET A 114 -3.02 -6.53 27.96
C MET A 114 -1.50 -6.22 27.89
N TYR A 115 -0.67 -7.19 27.57
CA TYR A 115 0.77 -6.98 27.35
C TYR A 115 1.05 -6.51 25.93
N ASP A 116 2.07 -5.67 25.78
CA ASP A 116 2.60 -5.34 24.48
C ASP A 116 3.32 -6.55 23.84
N LYS A 117 3.74 -6.39 22.59
CA LYS A 117 4.37 -7.47 21.82
C LYS A 117 5.57 -8.09 22.55
N HIS A 118 6.46 -7.29 23.13
CA HIS A 118 7.72 -7.77 23.72
C HIS A 118 7.44 -8.58 24.99
N TYR A 119 6.63 -8.06 25.88
CA TYR A 119 6.26 -8.76 27.12
C TYR A 119 5.40 -10.01 26.84
N ALA A 120 4.57 -10.00 25.80
CA ALA A 120 3.82 -11.18 25.38
C ALA A 120 4.76 -12.30 24.89
N GLU A 121 5.79 -11.97 24.11
CA GLU A 121 6.81 -12.92 23.66
C GLU A 121 7.68 -13.43 24.85
N ASP A 122 8.07 -12.56 25.79
CA ASP A 122 8.89 -12.89 26.96
C ASP A 122 8.22 -13.90 27.89
N ILE A 123 6.89 -13.88 28.04
CA ILE A 123 6.15 -14.88 28.83
C ILE A 123 5.80 -16.13 28.01
N GLY A 124 6.33 -16.29 26.81
CA GLY A 124 6.19 -17.49 25.98
C GLY A 124 4.92 -17.58 25.14
N LEU A 125 4.24 -16.46 24.91
CA LEU A 125 3.11 -16.40 23.98
C LEU A 125 3.62 -16.31 22.53
N LEU A 126 2.99 -17.04 21.62
CA LEU A 126 3.30 -16.98 20.19
C LEU A 126 2.34 -16.03 19.48
N LYS A 127 2.90 -14.95 18.90
CA LYS A 127 2.14 -14.05 18.02
C LYS A 127 2.21 -14.56 16.59
N MET A 128 1.05 -14.86 16.00
CA MET A 128 0.90 -15.24 14.60
C MET A 128 0.19 -14.13 13.83
N ASP A 129 0.84 -13.63 12.77
CA ASP A 129 0.28 -12.62 11.88
C ASP A 129 -0.37 -13.30 10.67
N PHE A 130 -1.70 -13.11 10.51
CA PHE A 130 -2.46 -13.60 9.35
C PHE A 130 -2.70 -12.45 8.40
N LEU A 131 -1.68 -12.11 7.61
CA LEU A 131 -1.72 -11.01 6.65
C LEU A 131 -2.04 -11.55 5.26
N GLY A 132 -3.16 -11.13 4.69
CA GLY A 132 -3.51 -11.38 3.30
C GLY A 132 -3.10 -10.20 2.40
N LEU A 133 -2.91 -10.49 1.11
CA LEU A 133 -2.71 -9.48 0.08
C LEU A 133 -3.97 -9.40 -0.79
N ILE A 134 -4.70 -8.31 -0.71
CA ILE A 134 -5.86 -8.07 -1.58
C ILE A 134 -5.49 -8.12 -3.06
N THR A 135 -4.24 -7.80 -3.39
CA THR A 135 -3.69 -7.87 -4.74
C THR A 135 -3.82 -9.27 -5.35
N LEU A 136 -3.69 -10.34 -4.55
CA LEU A 136 -3.86 -11.71 -5.07
C LEU A 136 -5.31 -11.98 -5.45
N SER A 137 -6.28 -11.44 -4.69
CA SER A 137 -7.69 -11.49 -5.09
C SER A 137 -7.96 -10.66 -6.34
N MET A 138 -7.33 -9.48 -6.47
CA MET A 138 -7.43 -8.66 -7.68
C MET A 138 -6.89 -9.41 -8.92
N ILE A 139 -5.77 -10.11 -8.79
CA ILE A 139 -5.22 -10.97 -9.86
C ILE A 139 -6.23 -12.06 -10.20
N GLN A 140 -6.77 -12.77 -9.21
CA GLN A 140 -7.74 -13.83 -9.40
C GLN A 140 -9.02 -13.34 -10.09
N ASP A 141 -9.57 -12.20 -9.64
CA ASP A 141 -10.75 -11.58 -10.25
C ASP A 141 -10.46 -11.15 -11.71
N THR A 142 -9.27 -10.63 -11.98
CA THR A 142 -8.83 -10.28 -13.34
C THR A 142 -8.79 -11.52 -14.24
N LEU A 143 -8.20 -12.61 -13.76
CA LEU A 143 -8.15 -13.88 -14.51
C LEU A 143 -9.55 -14.43 -14.81
N ALA A 144 -10.48 -14.30 -13.87
CA ALA A 144 -11.87 -14.68 -14.06
C ALA A 144 -12.55 -13.82 -15.15
N LEU A 145 -12.29 -12.50 -15.16
CA LEU A 145 -12.79 -11.61 -16.21
C LEU A 145 -12.17 -11.92 -17.57
N ILE A 146 -10.86 -12.21 -17.63
CA ILE A 146 -10.19 -12.65 -18.87
C ILE A 146 -10.83 -13.92 -19.40
N LYS A 147 -11.03 -14.94 -18.57
CA LYS A 147 -11.70 -16.19 -18.97
C LYS A 147 -13.11 -15.95 -19.49
N LYS A 148 -13.90 -15.09 -18.79
CA LYS A 148 -15.26 -14.72 -19.19
C LYS A 148 -15.31 -14.04 -20.57
N ASN A 149 -14.37 -13.11 -20.82
CA ASN A 149 -14.41 -12.24 -21.99
C ASN A 149 -13.68 -12.84 -23.21
N HIS A 150 -12.58 -13.56 -22.98
CA HIS A 150 -11.68 -14.06 -24.03
C HIS A 150 -11.74 -15.59 -24.22
N GLY A 151 -12.35 -16.33 -23.29
CA GLY A 151 -12.60 -17.77 -23.42
C GLY A 151 -11.42 -18.68 -23.14
N PHE A 152 -10.32 -18.17 -22.55
CA PHE A 152 -9.16 -18.98 -22.18
C PHE A 152 -8.69 -18.72 -20.74
N ASP A 153 -7.99 -19.68 -20.18
CA ASP A 153 -7.34 -19.55 -18.87
C ASP A 153 -5.91 -19.05 -19.06
N LEU A 154 -5.61 -17.87 -18.51
CA LEU A 154 -4.25 -17.33 -18.50
C LEU A 154 -3.48 -17.89 -17.31
N ASP A 155 -2.38 -18.60 -17.58
CA ASP A 155 -1.46 -19.03 -16.52
C ASP A 155 -0.53 -17.87 -16.12
N ILE A 156 -0.91 -17.15 -15.08
CA ILE A 156 -0.15 -16.01 -14.55
C ILE A 156 1.20 -16.42 -13.93
N GLY A 157 1.39 -17.70 -13.61
CA GLY A 157 2.64 -18.24 -13.08
C GLY A 157 3.73 -18.40 -14.13
N HIS A 158 3.37 -18.47 -15.41
CA HIS A 158 4.30 -18.70 -16.51
C HIS A 158 4.31 -17.57 -17.56
N ILE A 159 4.03 -16.34 -17.16
CA ILE A 159 4.17 -15.18 -18.03
C ILE A 159 5.64 -14.86 -18.31
N PRO A 160 5.99 -14.36 -19.52
CA PRO A 160 7.36 -13.96 -19.84
C PRO A 160 7.83 -12.79 -18.97
N LEU A 161 9.03 -12.90 -18.37
CA LEU A 161 9.60 -11.84 -17.53
C LEU A 161 10.42 -10.81 -18.32
N ASP A 162 10.45 -10.92 -19.63
CA ASP A 162 11.14 -10.04 -20.58
C ASP A 162 10.18 -9.26 -21.50
N ASP A 163 8.89 -9.18 -21.14
CA ASP A 163 7.89 -8.45 -21.92
C ASP A 163 8.15 -6.95 -21.95
N LYS A 164 8.60 -6.46 -23.09
CA LYS A 164 8.97 -5.04 -23.30
C LYS A 164 7.83 -4.08 -23.02
N LYS A 165 6.58 -4.45 -23.36
CA LYS A 165 5.43 -3.56 -23.14
C LYS A 165 5.15 -3.36 -21.66
N THR A 166 5.35 -4.40 -20.85
CA THR A 166 5.23 -4.31 -19.39
C THR A 166 6.28 -3.39 -18.80
N TYR A 167 7.55 -3.44 -19.26
CA TYR A 167 8.58 -2.50 -18.81
C TYR A 167 8.33 -1.08 -19.31
N GLU A 168 7.77 -0.89 -20.50
CA GLU A 168 7.34 0.43 -20.98
C GLU A 168 6.26 1.05 -20.06
N LEU A 169 5.33 0.27 -19.55
CA LEU A 169 4.33 0.75 -18.58
C LEU A 169 5.01 1.29 -17.31
N PHE A 170 6.01 0.56 -16.77
CA PHE A 170 6.81 1.05 -15.65
C PHE A 170 7.58 2.32 -16.01
N SER A 171 8.26 2.35 -17.15
CA SER A 171 9.08 3.48 -17.62
C SER A 171 8.27 4.75 -17.87
N LYS A 172 6.99 4.61 -18.24
CA LYS A 172 6.06 5.74 -18.39
C LYS A 172 5.47 6.18 -17.04
N GLY A 173 5.70 5.41 -15.96
CA GLY A 173 5.12 5.66 -14.64
C GLY A 173 3.59 5.49 -14.60
N LEU A 174 3.02 4.71 -15.51
CA LEU A 174 1.59 4.41 -15.58
C LEU A 174 1.23 3.25 -14.62
N THR A 175 1.60 3.40 -13.34
CA THR A 175 1.61 2.32 -12.36
C THR A 175 0.56 2.47 -11.26
N VAL A 176 -0.46 3.30 -11.45
CA VAL A 176 -1.63 3.31 -10.55
C VAL A 176 -2.28 1.93 -10.54
N GLY A 177 -2.50 1.38 -9.33
CA GLY A 177 -2.99 0.02 -9.13
C GLY A 177 -1.93 -1.08 -9.26
N VAL A 178 -0.71 -0.79 -9.71
CA VAL A 178 0.39 -1.78 -9.74
C VAL A 178 0.95 -1.98 -8.34
N PHE A 179 0.97 -3.21 -7.88
CA PHE A 179 1.40 -3.57 -6.53
C PHE A 179 2.77 -2.98 -6.18
N GLN A 180 2.89 -2.31 -5.04
CA GLN A 180 4.09 -1.66 -4.50
C GLN A 180 4.66 -0.48 -5.32
N PHE A 181 4.23 -0.25 -6.58
CA PHE A 181 4.84 0.71 -7.50
C PHE A 181 3.96 1.92 -7.83
N GLU A 182 2.85 2.12 -7.14
CA GLU A 182 1.83 3.12 -7.50
C GLU A 182 2.04 4.53 -6.94
N SER A 183 2.92 4.71 -5.92
CA SER A 183 3.11 6.03 -5.30
C SER A 183 3.72 7.05 -6.27
N ALA A 184 3.34 8.33 -6.15
CA ALA A 184 3.84 9.39 -7.03
C ALA A 184 5.37 9.49 -7.03
N GLY A 185 6.02 9.30 -5.87
CA GLY A 185 7.48 9.28 -5.77
C GLY A 185 8.10 8.08 -6.50
N MET A 186 7.51 6.89 -6.35
CA MET A 186 7.94 5.70 -7.08
C MET A 186 7.78 5.90 -8.59
N GLN A 187 6.65 6.42 -9.05
CA GLN A 187 6.41 6.73 -10.46
C GLN A 187 7.44 7.69 -11.04
N LYS A 188 7.89 8.70 -10.26
CA LYS A 188 8.95 9.61 -10.67
C LYS A 188 10.26 8.84 -10.91
N TYR A 189 10.69 8.03 -9.94
CA TYR A 189 11.92 7.26 -10.07
C TYR A 189 11.86 6.19 -11.16
N LEU A 190 10.71 5.57 -11.40
CA LEU A 190 10.54 4.61 -12.50
C LEU A 190 10.76 5.25 -13.87
N ARG A 191 10.30 6.49 -14.08
CA ARG A 191 10.54 7.25 -15.33
C ARG A 191 12.02 7.56 -15.53
N GLU A 192 12.73 7.85 -14.45
CA GLU A 192 14.17 8.14 -14.49
C GLU A 192 14.99 6.85 -14.65
N LEU A 193 14.57 5.76 -14.00
CA LEU A 193 15.23 4.45 -14.03
C LEU A 193 15.11 3.79 -15.40
N ASN A 194 13.95 3.90 -16.04
CA ASN A 194 13.63 3.19 -17.28
C ASN A 194 13.91 1.66 -17.16
N PRO A 195 13.18 0.93 -16.28
CA PRO A 195 13.49 -0.47 -15.99
C PRO A 195 13.36 -1.34 -17.23
N THR A 196 14.25 -2.33 -17.38
CA THR A 196 14.33 -3.22 -18.53
C THR A 196 14.34 -4.70 -18.17
N CYS A 197 14.50 -5.02 -16.89
CA CYS A 197 14.53 -6.38 -16.36
C CYS A 197 13.91 -6.44 -14.95
N ILE A 198 13.63 -7.67 -14.49
CA ILE A 198 13.01 -7.87 -13.18
C ILE A 198 13.95 -7.44 -12.03
N GLU A 199 15.25 -7.54 -12.21
CA GLU A 199 16.27 -7.13 -11.25
C GLU A 199 16.18 -5.64 -10.91
N ASP A 200 15.88 -4.80 -11.90
CA ASP A 200 15.64 -3.37 -11.70
C ASP A 200 14.46 -3.12 -10.74
N LEU A 201 13.38 -3.88 -10.91
CA LEU A 201 12.21 -3.78 -10.06
C LEU A 201 12.49 -4.29 -8.64
N ILE A 202 13.26 -5.39 -8.51
CA ILE A 202 13.67 -5.95 -7.23
C ILE A 202 14.52 -4.95 -6.46
N ALA A 203 15.49 -4.32 -7.13
CA ALA A 203 16.32 -3.30 -6.52
C ALA A 203 15.51 -2.06 -6.09
N MET A 204 14.62 -1.56 -6.94
CA MET A 204 13.75 -0.43 -6.61
C MET A 204 12.83 -0.73 -5.43
N ASN A 205 12.26 -1.92 -5.34
CA ASN A 205 11.44 -2.33 -4.22
C ASN A 205 12.22 -2.35 -2.90
N ALA A 206 13.50 -2.75 -2.95
CA ALA A 206 14.40 -2.72 -1.81
C ALA A 206 14.87 -1.31 -1.43
N LEU A 207 15.14 -0.44 -2.40
CA LEU A 207 15.70 0.90 -2.21
C LEU A 207 14.66 1.97 -1.88
N TYR A 208 13.43 1.85 -2.38
CA TYR A 208 12.40 2.89 -2.19
C TYR A 208 11.78 2.83 -0.78
N ARG A 209 12.58 3.21 0.21
CA ARG A 209 12.22 3.26 1.64
C ARG A 209 13.05 4.33 2.35
N PRO A 210 12.55 4.90 3.48
CA PRO A 210 13.37 5.77 4.33
C PRO A 210 14.70 5.08 4.70
N GLY A 211 15.81 5.77 4.49
CA GLY A 211 17.18 5.28 4.63
C GLY A 211 17.83 4.98 3.28
N PRO A 212 17.53 3.89 2.60
CA PRO A 212 18.20 3.58 1.33
C PRO A 212 17.75 4.43 0.14
N LEU A 213 16.71 5.26 0.29
CA LEU A 213 16.21 6.16 -0.75
C LEU A 213 17.30 7.07 -1.32
N GLU A 214 18.28 7.45 -0.51
CA GLU A 214 19.43 8.29 -0.91
C GLU A 214 20.32 7.60 -1.95
N GLN A 215 20.29 6.28 -2.04
CA GLN A 215 21.05 5.50 -3.02
C GLN A 215 20.34 5.39 -4.39
N VAL A 216 19.04 5.67 -4.46
CA VAL A 216 18.26 5.55 -5.70
C VAL A 216 18.82 6.43 -6.83
N PRO A 217 19.20 7.70 -6.62
CA PRO A 217 19.77 8.52 -7.70
C PRO A 217 21.09 7.94 -8.26
N ARG A 218 21.95 7.39 -7.39
CA ARG A 218 23.20 6.74 -7.83
C ARG A 218 22.89 5.48 -8.63
N PHE A 219 22.01 4.63 -8.12
CA PHE A 219 21.57 3.41 -8.82
C PHE A 219 21.08 3.72 -10.23
N ILE A 220 20.26 4.78 -10.39
CA ILE A 220 19.74 5.24 -11.68
C ILE A 220 20.87 5.74 -12.60
N ARG A 221 21.80 6.55 -12.08
CA ARG A 221 22.92 7.06 -12.90
C ARG A 221 23.83 5.94 -13.38
N CYS A 222 24.16 4.99 -12.51
CA CYS A 222 24.98 3.82 -12.88
C CYS A 222 24.29 2.94 -13.92
N LYS A 223 22.99 2.66 -13.75
CA LYS A 223 22.20 1.90 -14.73
C LYS A 223 22.18 2.57 -16.09
N ASN A 224 21.97 3.88 -16.11
CA ASN A 224 21.85 4.65 -17.37
C ASN A 224 23.21 5.01 -17.99
N GLY A 225 24.33 4.52 -17.43
CA GLY A 225 25.68 4.76 -17.93
C GLY A 225 26.18 6.20 -17.74
N VAL A 226 25.54 6.99 -16.88
CA VAL A 226 25.92 8.37 -16.53
C VAL A 226 27.05 8.37 -15.50
N GLU A 227 27.08 7.36 -14.63
CA GLU A 227 28.12 7.13 -13.64
C GLU A 227 28.74 5.74 -13.87
N GLU A 228 30.05 5.63 -13.73
CA GLU A 228 30.77 4.37 -13.88
C GLU A 228 30.39 3.38 -12.79
N ILE A 229 30.20 2.11 -13.18
CA ILE A 229 29.89 1.04 -12.24
C ILE A 229 31.17 0.65 -11.47
N ASN A 230 31.23 1.02 -10.21
CA ASN A 230 32.33 0.62 -9.33
C ASN A 230 31.94 -0.61 -8.50
N CYS A 231 32.55 -1.77 -8.83
CA CYS A 231 32.41 -3.00 -8.07
C CYS A 231 33.52 -3.20 -7.02
N TYR A 232 34.37 -2.20 -6.78
CA TYR A 232 35.51 -2.17 -5.85
C TYR A 232 36.62 -3.16 -6.18
N HIS A 233 36.31 -4.40 -6.55
CA HIS A 233 37.29 -5.45 -6.92
C HIS A 233 36.67 -6.42 -7.93
N PRO A 234 37.44 -7.00 -8.87
CA PRO A 234 36.91 -7.97 -9.84
C PRO A 234 36.18 -9.16 -9.21
N ASP A 235 36.63 -9.65 -8.05
CA ASP A 235 35.99 -10.76 -7.33
C ASP A 235 34.56 -10.43 -6.86
N LEU A 236 34.24 -9.15 -6.75
CA LEU A 236 32.91 -8.66 -6.32
C LEU A 236 31.98 -8.35 -7.48
N GLU A 237 32.49 -8.26 -8.71
CA GLU A 237 31.68 -7.99 -9.90
C GLU A 237 30.49 -8.97 -10.04
N PRO A 238 30.65 -10.30 -9.86
CA PRO A 238 29.55 -11.25 -9.96
C PRO A 238 28.39 -10.98 -8.97
N ILE A 239 28.67 -10.25 -7.87
CA ILE A 239 27.69 -9.98 -6.81
C ILE A 239 27.05 -8.60 -6.99
N LEU A 240 27.84 -7.61 -7.43
CA LEU A 240 27.44 -6.22 -7.46
C LEU A 240 26.94 -5.76 -8.85
N LYS A 241 27.25 -6.52 -9.91
CA LYS A 241 26.86 -6.16 -11.28
C LYS A 241 25.35 -6.06 -11.48
N GLU A 242 24.57 -6.94 -10.85
CA GLU A 242 23.11 -6.94 -10.93
C GLU A 242 22.46 -5.68 -10.30
N THR A 243 23.21 -5.00 -9.43
CA THR A 243 22.78 -3.77 -8.75
C THR A 243 23.65 -2.58 -9.12
N TYR A 244 24.33 -2.65 -10.26
CA TYR A 244 25.17 -1.59 -10.83
C TYR A 244 26.19 -1.02 -9.84
N GLY A 245 26.85 -1.91 -9.05
CA GLY A 245 27.84 -1.54 -8.05
C GLY A 245 27.26 -1.01 -6.72
N VAL A 246 25.95 -0.91 -6.59
CA VAL A 246 25.31 -0.48 -5.34
C VAL A 246 24.99 -1.68 -4.45
N ILE A 247 25.38 -1.61 -3.17
CA ILE A 247 25.01 -2.63 -2.19
C ILE A 247 23.55 -2.39 -1.76
N VAL A 248 22.68 -3.36 -2.04
CA VAL A 248 21.23 -3.28 -1.82
C VAL A 248 20.74 -4.35 -0.84
N TYR A 249 21.32 -5.55 -0.90
CA TYR A 249 20.79 -6.73 -0.23
C TYR A 249 21.67 -7.24 0.90
N GLN A 250 21.06 -7.81 1.94
CA GLN A 250 21.74 -8.51 3.01
C GLN A 250 22.57 -9.68 2.47
N GLU A 251 22.08 -10.37 1.45
CA GLU A 251 22.73 -11.48 0.79
C GLU A 251 24.04 -11.05 0.09
N GLN A 252 24.08 -9.84 -0.47
CA GLN A 252 25.31 -9.29 -1.04
C GLN A 252 26.37 -9.10 0.05
N VAL A 253 25.98 -8.58 1.22
CA VAL A 253 26.93 -8.41 2.34
C VAL A 253 27.47 -9.74 2.85
N MET A 254 26.62 -10.77 2.95
CA MET A 254 27.09 -12.12 3.30
C MET A 254 28.14 -12.64 2.31
N ARG A 255 27.88 -12.45 1.00
CA ARG A 255 28.80 -12.87 -0.05
C ARG A 255 30.09 -12.05 -0.05
N LEU A 256 30.01 -10.74 0.18
CA LEU A 256 31.17 -9.88 0.38
C LEU A 256 32.07 -10.39 1.53
N ALA A 257 31.46 -10.69 2.69
CA ALA A 257 32.18 -11.23 3.82
C ALA A 257 32.87 -12.59 3.52
N GLN A 258 32.19 -13.47 2.78
CA GLN A 258 32.75 -14.75 2.37
C GLN A 258 33.92 -14.58 1.41
N ILE A 259 33.81 -13.72 0.40
CA ILE A 259 34.85 -13.53 -0.62
C ILE A 259 36.04 -12.79 -0.04
N LEU A 260 35.82 -11.62 0.55
CA LEU A 260 36.90 -10.77 1.05
C LEU A 260 37.55 -11.33 2.34
N GLY A 261 36.69 -11.64 3.32
CA GLY A 261 37.16 -12.05 4.64
C GLY A 261 37.27 -13.57 4.83
N GLY A 262 36.89 -14.39 3.84
CA GLY A 262 36.93 -15.85 3.99
C GLY A 262 36.00 -16.39 5.08
N TYR A 263 34.94 -15.64 5.43
CA TYR A 263 33.99 -16.10 6.43
C TYR A 263 33.25 -17.34 5.95
N THR A 264 33.00 -18.26 6.88
CA THR A 264 32.05 -19.36 6.63
C THR A 264 30.66 -18.82 6.44
N LEU A 265 29.75 -19.61 5.89
CA LEU A 265 28.34 -19.20 5.73
C LEU A 265 27.74 -18.81 7.10
N GLY A 266 28.01 -19.56 8.17
CA GLY A 266 27.56 -19.23 9.53
C GLY A 266 28.15 -17.92 10.06
N GLY A 267 29.47 -17.66 9.82
CA GLY A 267 30.08 -16.37 10.17
C GLY A 267 29.49 -15.19 9.42
N ALA A 268 29.21 -15.34 8.13
CA ALA A 268 28.53 -14.32 7.33
C ALA A 268 27.08 -14.09 7.79
N ASP A 269 26.38 -15.14 8.24
CA ASP A 269 25.03 -15.02 8.79
C ASP A 269 25.00 -14.23 10.11
N ILE A 270 26.04 -14.31 10.93
CA ILE A 270 26.17 -13.47 12.13
C ILE A 270 26.19 -11.98 11.74
N ILE A 271 26.98 -11.61 10.72
CA ILE A 271 27.04 -10.24 10.20
C ILE A 271 25.64 -9.81 9.73
N ARG A 272 24.96 -10.64 8.93
CA ARG A 272 23.58 -10.38 8.48
C ARG A 272 22.61 -10.16 9.65
N ARG A 273 22.70 -10.97 10.72
CA ARG A 273 21.83 -10.84 11.91
C ARG A 273 22.04 -9.52 12.66
N ILE A 274 23.30 -9.08 12.78
CA ILE A 274 23.63 -7.79 13.39
C ILE A 274 23.01 -6.65 12.57
N MET A 275 23.12 -6.72 11.25
CA MET A 275 22.50 -5.76 10.33
C MET A 275 20.97 -5.79 10.41
N ALA A 276 20.36 -6.98 10.42
CA ALA A 276 18.89 -7.12 10.53
C ALA A 276 18.34 -6.55 11.85
N LYS A 277 19.10 -6.62 12.93
CA LYS A 277 18.75 -6.03 14.23
C LYS A 277 19.05 -4.53 14.33
N LYS A 278 19.60 -3.93 13.26
CA LYS A 278 19.96 -2.49 13.20
C LYS A 278 20.86 -2.05 14.36
N LYS A 279 21.93 -2.77 14.59
CA LYS A 279 22.87 -2.55 15.70
C LYS A 279 24.25 -2.07 15.18
N PRO A 280 24.42 -0.79 14.82
CA PRO A 280 25.66 -0.25 14.29
C PRO A 280 26.86 -0.47 15.23
N ALA A 281 26.68 -0.29 16.53
CA ALA A 281 27.72 -0.49 17.53
C ALA A 281 28.24 -1.95 17.61
N GLU A 282 27.42 -2.95 17.31
CA GLU A 282 27.86 -4.35 17.20
C GLU A 282 28.62 -4.56 15.88
N MET A 283 28.24 -3.87 14.81
CA MET A 283 28.93 -3.89 13.52
C MET A 283 30.33 -3.28 13.63
N GLU A 284 30.47 -2.14 14.31
CA GLU A 284 31.77 -1.50 14.55
C GLU A 284 32.75 -2.41 15.29
N LYS A 285 32.27 -3.24 16.23
CA LYS A 285 33.09 -4.21 16.94
C LYS A 285 33.67 -5.31 16.05
N LEU A 286 33.04 -5.60 14.92
CA LEU A 286 33.52 -6.57 13.94
C LEU A 286 34.55 -5.99 12.98
N GLN A 287 34.71 -4.68 12.90
CA GLN A 287 35.60 -4.02 11.96
C GLN A 287 37.05 -4.54 12.04
N PRO A 288 37.71 -4.62 13.22
CA PRO A 288 39.11 -5.08 13.30
C PRO A 288 39.30 -6.50 12.75
N GLU A 289 38.41 -7.42 13.11
CA GLU A 289 38.46 -8.80 12.64
C GLU A 289 38.22 -8.89 11.12
N PHE A 290 37.26 -8.12 10.60
CA PHE A 290 36.98 -8.09 9.17
C PHE A 290 38.19 -7.58 8.38
N PHE A 291 38.81 -6.50 8.82
CA PHE A 291 39.97 -5.90 8.19
C PHE A 291 41.16 -6.88 8.19
N GLU A 292 41.47 -7.45 9.35
CA GLU A 292 42.57 -8.45 9.48
C GLU A 292 42.38 -9.62 8.51
N LYS A 293 41.18 -10.18 8.45
CA LYS A 293 40.86 -11.29 7.54
C LYS A 293 40.99 -10.90 6.07
N CYS A 294 40.52 -9.74 5.68
CA CYS A 294 40.59 -9.27 4.30
C CYS A 294 42.04 -8.99 3.88
N ILE A 295 42.83 -8.32 4.74
CA ILE A 295 44.23 -8.01 4.48
C ILE A 295 45.06 -9.29 4.40
N SER A 296 44.83 -10.26 5.29
CA SER A 296 45.54 -11.57 5.26
C SER A 296 45.31 -12.37 3.97
N ARG A 297 44.25 -12.06 3.24
CA ARG A 297 43.89 -12.64 1.93
C ARG A 297 44.43 -11.85 0.75
N GLY A 298 45.15 -10.74 0.99
CA GLY A 298 45.82 -9.96 -0.03
C GLY A 298 44.99 -8.80 -0.62
N TYR A 299 43.87 -8.44 -0.02
CA TYR A 299 43.08 -7.30 -0.48
C TYR A 299 43.65 -5.98 0.02
N ASP A 300 43.53 -4.92 -0.82
CA ASP A 300 44.06 -3.60 -0.51
C ASP A 300 43.31 -2.97 0.69
N PRO A 301 44.02 -2.49 1.72
CA PRO A 301 43.41 -1.85 2.89
C PRO A 301 42.50 -0.65 2.56
N LYS A 302 42.85 0.18 1.56
CA LYS A 302 42.07 1.33 1.15
C LYS A 302 40.73 0.90 0.56
N MET A 303 40.72 -0.10 -0.29
CA MET A 303 39.52 -0.70 -0.85
C MET A 303 38.62 -1.26 0.27
N ILE A 304 39.19 -1.90 1.29
CA ILE A 304 38.43 -2.45 2.42
C ILE A 304 37.81 -1.31 3.23
N GLU A 305 38.52 -0.21 3.46
CA GLU A 305 38.00 1.00 4.12
C GLU A 305 36.82 1.60 3.35
N GLU A 306 36.95 1.72 2.02
CA GLU A 306 35.84 2.22 1.17
C GLU A 306 34.58 1.33 1.26
N ILE A 307 34.75 0.01 1.18
CA ILE A 307 33.65 -0.94 1.34
C ILE A 307 33.03 -0.83 2.72
N TRP A 308 33.86 -0.77 3.77
CA TRP A 308 33.35 -0.66 5.14
C TRP A 308 32.59 0.63 5.40
N ALA A 309 33.05 1.75 4.83
CA ALA A 309 32.37 3.04 4.92
C ALA A 309 30.94 3.00 4.31
N VAL A 310 30.71 2.13 3.31
CA VAL A 310 29.38 1.89 2.73
C VAL A 310 28.58 0.88 3.56
N LEU A 311 29.22 -0.17 4.09
CA LEU A 311 28.56 -1.24 4.86
C LEU A 311 28.01 -0.74 6.21
N LEU A 312 28.71 0.16 6.88
CA LEU A 312 28.32 0.62 8.22
C LEU A 312 26.97 1.36 8.23
N PRO A 313 26.72 2.39 7.40
CA PRO A 313 25.40 3.00 7.27
C PRO A 313 24.35 2.01 6.76
N PHE A 314 24.74 1.11 5.84
CA PHE A 314 23.87 0.09 5.27
C PHE A 314 23.28 -0.86 6.33
N CYS A 315 23.97 -1.09 7.44
CA CYS A 315 23.46 -1.83 8.58
C CYS A 315 22.08 -1.34 9.08
N GLY A 316 21.78 -0.06 8.94
CA GLY A 316 20.49 0.53 9.34
C GLY A 316 19.32 0.16 8.42
N TYR A 317 19.57 -0.25 7.17
CA TYR A 317 18.54 -0.36 6.14
C TYR A 317 18.69 -1.54 5.16
N ALA A 318 19.63 -2.45 5.38
CA ALA A 318 19.80 -3.66 4.57
C ALA A 318 18.49 -4.43 4.35
N PHE A 319 18.25 -4.91 3.12
CA PHE A 319 17.00 -5.59 2.77
C PHE A 319 17.22 -7.04 2.35
N ASN A 320 16.23 -7.88 2.64
CA ASN A 320 16.26 -9.28 2.19
C ASN A 320 15.88 -9.35 0.70
N LYS A 321 16.76 -9.92 -0.12
CA LYS A 321 16.54 -10.06 -1.58
C LYS A 321 15.35 -10.95 -1.90
N SER A 322 15.17 -12.06 -1.16
CA SER A 322 14.07 -12.99 -1.43
C SER A 322 12.71 -12.34 -1.24
N HIS A 323 12.57 -11.47 -0.20
CA HIS A 323 11.35 -10.70 -0.01
C HIS A 323 11.12 -9.71 -1.16
N ALA A 324 12.15 -8.92 -1.52
CA ALA A 324 12.06 -7.98 -2.63
C ALA A 324 11.70 -8.68 -3.95
N ALA A 325 12.30 -9.83 -4.23
CA ALA A 325 12.03 -10.64 -5.42
C ALA A 325 10.58 -11.12 -5.47
N ALA A 326 10.07 -11.72 -4.38
CA ALA A 326 8.69 -12.21 -4.32
C ALA A 326 7.67 -11.08 -4.57
N TYR A 327 7.87 -9.92 -3.95
CA TYR A 327 6.99 -8.76 -4.12
C TYR A 327 7.10 -8.12 -5.50
N SER A 328 8.30 -8.07 -6.07
CA SER A 328 8.51 -7.55 -7.44
C SER A 328 7.93 -8.47 -8.50
N TYR A 329 7.93 -9.79 -8.26
CA TYR A 329 7.24 -10.74 -9.12
C TYR A 329 5.73 -10.50 -9.16
N VAL A 330 5.09 -10.31 -8.00
CA VAL A 330 3.66 -9.93 -7.92
C VAL A 330 3.42 -8.56 -8.57
N ALA A 331 4.32 -7.60 -8.37
CA ALA A 331 4.23 -6.29 -9.04
C ALA A 331 4.29 -6.43 -10.56
N TYR A 332 5.20 -7.25 -11.06
CA TYR A 332 5.32 -7.52 -12.49
C TYR A 332 4.06 -8.22 -13.04
N GLN A 333 3.50 -9.21 -12.34
CA GLN A 333 2.24 -9.84 -12.70
C GLN A 333 1.10 -8.82 -12.82
N THR A 334 0.98 -7.91 -11.86
CA THR A 334 -0.05 -6.86 -11.89
C THR A 334 0.17 -5.87 -13.04
N ALA A 335 1.42 -5.51 -13.34
CA ALA A 335 1.76 -4.66 -14.47
C ALA A 335 1.52 -5.35 -15.82
N TYR A 336 1.82 -6.64 -15.93
CA TYR A 336 1.55 -7.45 -17.12
C TYR A 336 0.05 -7.52 -17.41
N LEU A 337 -0.77 -7.83 -16.40
CA LEU A 337 -2.22 -7.83 -16.52
C LEU A 337 -2.75 -6.44 -16.94
N LYS A 338 -2.24 -5.39 -16.34
CA LYS A 338 -2.62 -4.02 -16.70
C LYS A 338 -2.24 -3.65 -18.13
N THR A 339 -1.11 -4.15 -18.62
CA THR A 339 -0.60 -3.88 -19.97
C THR A 339 -1.40 -4.61 -21.04
N HIS A 340 -1.71 -5.90 -20.82
CA HIS A 340 -2.29 -6.76 -21.83
C HIS A 340 -3.80 -6.92 -21.70
N TYR A 341 -4.34 -6.75 -20.49
CA TYR A 341 -5.76 -6.90 -20.14
C TYR A 341 -6.22 -5.72 -19.26
N GLY A 342 -5.90 -4.51 -19.73
CA GLY A 342 -6.06 -3.29 -18.93
C GLY A 342 -7.49 -3.03 -18.47
N ALA A 343 -8.51 -3.32 -19.29
CA ALA A 343 -9.90 -3.15 -18.90
C ALA A 343 -10.31 -4.11 -17.77
N GLU A 344 -9.97 -5.39 -17.89
CA GLU A 344 -10.24 -6.43 -16.90
C GLU A 344 -9.50 -6.14 -15.58
N TYR A 345 -8.21 -5.77 -15.69
CA TYR A 345 -7.40 -5.44 -14.52
C TYR A 345 -7.92 -4.23 -13.76
N MET A 346 -8.23 -3.15 -14.46
CA MET A 346 -8.77 -1.93 -13.85
C MET A 346 -10.16 -2.15 -13.26
N ALA A 347 -11.01 -2.94 -13.92
CA ALA A 347 -12.33 -3.31 -13.38
C ALA A 347 -12.21 -4.13 -12.08
N ALA A 348 -11.33 -5.14 -12.04
CA ALA A 348 -11.06 -5.94 -10.85
C ALA A 348 -10.48 -5.07 -9.70
N THR A 349 -9.54 -4.18 -10.03
CA THR A 349 -8.91 -3.27 -9.06
C THR A 349 -9.93 -2.29 -8.46
N MET A 350 -10.77 -1.67 -9.28
CA MET A 350 -11.85 -0.80 -8.82
C MET A 350 -12.89 -1.58 -7.99
N SER A 351 -13.16 -2.82 -8.33
CA SER A 351 -14.06 -3.70 -7.57
C SER A 351 -13.55 -4.02 -6.18
N ALA A 352 -12.24 -4.25 -6.04
CA ALA A 352 -11.61 -4.49 -4.74
C ALA A 352 -11.62 -3.26 -3.82
N GLU A 353 -11.67 -2.06 -4.38
CA GLU A 353 -11.70 -0.78 -3.65
C GLU A 353 -13.05 -0.03 -3.83
N ILE A 354 -14.12 -0.72 -4.15
CA ILE A 354 -15.42 -0.15 -4.58
C ILE A 354 -16.02 0.85 -3.57
N SER A 355 -15.73 0.69 -2.28
CA SER A 355 -16.19 1.61 -1.23
C SER A 355 -15.37 2.91 -1.11
N LYS A 356 -14.23 3.02 -1.82
CA LYS A 356 -13.30 4.14 -1.72
C LYS A 356 -13.40 5.04 -2.96
N VAL A 357 -14.35 5.97 -2.94
CA VAL A 357 -14.66 6.84 -4.11
C VAL A 357 -13.44 7.60 -4.62
N GLU A 358 -12.58 8.12 -3.72
CA GLU A 358 -11.38 8.86 -4.10
C GLU A 358 -10.40 7.96 -4.91
N ARG A 359 -10.31 6.69 -4.54
CA ARG A 359 -9.46 5.72 -5.25
C ARG A 359 -10.03 5.39 -6.63
N ILE A 360 -11.35 5.22 -6.72
CA ILE A 360 -12.02 5.00 -8.01
C ILE A 360 -11.74 6.16 -8.97
N VAL A 361 -11.84 7.42 -8.50
CA VAL A 361 -11.54 8.59 -9.32
C VAL A 361 -10.10 8.59 -9.84
N VAL A 362 -9.12 8.20 -9.01
CA VAL A 362 -7.71 8.08 -9.43
C VAL A 362 -7.56 7.00 -10.51
N MET A 363 -8.25 5.87 -10.36
CA MET A 363 -8.20 4.76 -11.33
C MET A 363 -8.89 5.11 -12.65
N LEU A 364 -10.00 5.84 -12.63
CA LEU A 364 -10.66 6.32 -13.85
C LEU A 364 -9.76 7.30 -14.62
N LYS A 365 -9.08 8.22 -13.93
CA LYS A 365 -8.07 9.10 -14.56
C LYS A 365 -6.90 8.30 -15.17
N GLU A 366 -6.54 7.19 -14.58
CA GLU A 366 -5.52 6.31 -15.14
C GLU A 366 -6.04 5.56 -16.38
N CYS A 367 -7.32 5.13 -16.37
CA CYS A 367 -7.98 4.59 -17.56
C CYS A 367 -7.97 5.58 -18.73
N ASP A 368 -8.23 6.87 -18.47
CA ASP A 368 -8.14 7.92 -19.51
C ASP A 368 -6.75 7.98 -20.15
N LYS A 369 -5.68 7.91 -19.34
CA LYS A 369 -4.28 7.91 -19.86
C LYS A 369 -3.94 6.65 -20.66
N LEU A 370 -4.57 5.53 -20.33
CA LEU A 370 -4.39 4.24 -21.02
C LEU A 370 -5.31 4.09 -22.23
N GLY A 371 -6.22 5.04 -22.48
CA GLY A 371 -7.22 4.94 -23.54
C GLY A 371 -8.30 3.89 -23.29
N ILE A 372 -8.48 3.45 -22.04
CA ILE A 372 -9.50 2.48 -21.63
C ILE A 372 -10.82 3.22 -21.40
N LYS A 373 -11.84 2.85 -22.14
CA LYS A 373 -13.18 3.45 -22.02
C LYS A 373 -13.95 2.86 -20.84
N TYR A 374 -14.70 3.72 -20.17
CA TYR A 374 -15.63 3.28 -19.12
C TYR A 374 -17.00 3.93 -19.34
N LEU A 375 -18.05 3.21 -18.97
CA LEU A 375 -19.41 3.61 -19.17
C LEU A 375 -20.09 3.94 -17.82
N PRO A 376 -21.01 4.90 -17.79
CA PRO A 376 -21.75 5.24 -16.57
C PRO A 376 -22.57 4.05 -16.07
N PRO A 377 -22.95 4.04 -14.78
CA PRO A 377 -23.78 3.00 -14.22
C PRO A 377 -25.12 2.87 -14.97
N CYS A 378 -25.58 1.63 -15.16
CA CYS A 378 -26.82 1.35 -15.88
C CYS A 378 -27.47 0.08 -15.33
N VAL A 379 -28.70 0.16 -14.82
CA VAL A 379 -29.42 -0.99 -14.23
C VAL A 379 -29.60 -2.15 -15.20
N ASN A 380 -29.62 -1.88 -16.51
CA ASN A 380 -29.79 -2.91 -17.53
C ASN A 380 -28.49 -3.52 -18.06
N ARG A 381 -27.32 -2.99 -17.66
CA ARG A 381 -26.00 -3.48 -18.13
C ARG A 381 -25.01 -3.74 -17.03
N SER A 382 -24.98 -2.89 -16.00
CA SER A 382 -24.01 -3.00 -14.91
C SER A 382 -24.28 -4.19 -14.00
N GLU A 383 -23.22 -4.73 -13.43
CA GLU A 383 -23.25 -5.74 -12.39
C GLU A 383 -23.05 -5.07 -11.01
N ALA A 384 -23.01 -5.85 -9.93
CA ALA A 384 -22.73 -5.33 -8.61
C ALA A 384 -21.31 -4.77 -8.51
N ARG A 385 -20.33 -5.48 -9.08
CA ARG A 385 -18.94 -5.06 -9.21
C ARG A 385 -18.69 -4.41 -10.57
N PHE A 386 -17.53 -3.74 -10.72
CA PHE A 386 -17.09 -3.32 -12.05
C PHE A 386 -16.89 -4.56 -12.93
N SER A 387 -17.33 -4.48 -14.17
CA SER A 387 -17.21 -5.55 -15.15
C SER A 387 -16.77 -4.98 -16.51
N VAL A 388 -16.54 -5.84 -17.49
CA VAL A 388 -16.09 -5.42 -18.82
C VAL A 388 -17.03 -5.99 -19.87
N ASP A 389 -17.46 -5.17 -20.81
CA ASP A 389 -18.32 -5.57 -21.90
C ASP A 389 -17.52 -6.19 -23.08
N LYS A 390 -18.23 -6.71 -24.10
CA LYS A 390 -17.63 -7.32 -25.30
C LYS A 390 -16.77 -6.38 -26.13
N ASN A 391 -16.89 -5.06 -25.90
CA ASN A 391 -16.12 -4.03 -26.58
C ASN A 391 -14.94 -3.53 -25.73
N SER A 392 -14.58 -4.27 -24.67
CA SER A 392 -13.53 -3.90 -23.69
C SER A 392 -13.79 -2.57 -22.99
N ASN A 393 -15.06 -2.13 -22.85
CA ASN A 393 -15.40 -1.00 -22.03
C ASN A 393 -15.68 -1.44 -20.59
N ILE A 394 -15.17 -0.70 -19.61
CA ILE A 394 -15.49 -0.95 -18.20
C ILE A 394 -16.91 -0.47 -17.91
N LEU A 395 -17.73 -1.33 -17.34
CA LEU A 395 -19.05 -1.01 -16.82
C LEU A 395 -18.95 -0.65 -15.34
N TYR A 396 -19.49 0.51 -14.95
CA TYR A 396 -19.46 0.95 -13.56
C TYR A 396 -20.28 0.03 -12.66
N GLY A 397 -19.69 -0.48 -11.57
CA GLY A 397 -20.36 -1.38 -10.62
C GLY A 397 -21.42 -0.64 -9.79
N LEU A 398 -22.66 -1.13 -9.79
CA LEU A 398 -23.78 -0.45 -9.10
C LEU A 398 -23.57 -0.36 -7.58
N ALA A 399 -22.88 -1.32 -6.96
CA ALA A 399 -22.56 -1.27 -5.54
C ALA A 399 -21.53 -0.18 -5.17
N GLY A 400 -20.87 0.44 -6.16
CA GLY A 400 -20.04 1.63 -5.97
C GLY A 400 -20.85 2.93 -5.79
N ILE A 401 -22.15 2.90 -6.01
CA ILE A 401 -23.03 4.03 -5.79
C ILE A 401 -23.34 4.14 -4.29
N LYS A 402 -23.19 5.33 -3.73
CA LYS A 402 -23.45 5.56 -2.29
C LYS A 402 -24.85 5.10 -1.90
N ASN A 403 -24.98 4.42 -0.77
CA ASN A 403 -26.22 3.83 -0.23
C ASN A 403 -26.80 2.64 -1.01
N VAL A 404 -26.10 2.13 -2.03
CA VAL A 404 -26.52 0.96 -2.79
C VAL A 404 -25.67 -0.23 -2.33
N GLY A 405 -26.31 -1.19 -1.64
CA GLY A 405 -25.62 -2.38 -1.10
C GLY A 405 -25.48 -3.50 -2.13
N PHE A 406 -24.50 -4.37 -1.93
CA PHE A 406 -24.24 -5.53 -2.81
C PHE A 406 -25.46 -6.42 -2.96
N GLU A 407 -26.11 -6.82 -1.85
CA GLU A 407 -27.26 -7.74 -1.85
C GLU A 407 -28.39 -7.29 -2.75
N VAL A 408 -28.77 -6.01 -2.65
CA VAL A 408 -29.87 -5.45 -3.47
C VAL A 408 -29.49 -5.43 -4.95
N VAL A 409 -28.23 -5.16 -5.27
CA VAL A 409 -27.77 -5.16 -6.66
C VAL A 409 -27.69 -6.59 -7.21
N GLU A 410 -27.26 -7.55 -6.41
CA GLU A 410 -27.27 -8.97 -6.81
C GLU A 410 -28.66 -9.46 -7.12
N ASP A 411 -29.67 -9.07 -6.31
CA ASP A 411 -31.07 -9.37 -6.56
C ASP A 411 -31.57 -8.73 -7.87
N LEU A 412 -31.22 -7.45 -8.08
CA LEU A 412 -31.54 -6.71 -9.30
C LEU A 412 -30.92 -7.38 -10.54
N VAL A 413 -29.67 -7.78 -10.45
CA VAL A 413 -28.96 -8.46 -11.57
C VAL A 413 -29.55 -9.84 -11.84
N ALA A 414 -29.77 -10.65 -10.80
CA ALA A 414 -30.30 -12.01 -10.92
C ALA A 414 -31.73 -12.00 -11.52
N GLU A 415 -32.54 -11.05 -11.08
CA GLU A 415 -33.89 -10.88 -11.62
C GLU A 415 -33.85 -10.47 -13.11
N ARG A 416 -33.01 -9.48 -13.44
CA ARG A 416 -32.81 -9.02 -14.81
C ARG A 416 -32.31 -10.14 -15.74
N GLU A 417 -31.39 -10.97 -15.28
CA GLU A 417 -30.86 -12.10 -16.05
C GLU A 417 -31.94 -13.15 -16.35
N LYS A 418 -32.87 -13.34 -15.41
CA LYS A 418 -33.97 -14.30 -15.54
C LYS A 418 -35.09 -13.80 -16.45
N ASN A 419 -35.49 -12.53 -16.32
CA ASN A 419 -36.70 -12.00 -16.92
C ASN A 419 -36.45 -10.84 -17.93
N GLY A 420 -35.19 -10.55 -18.25
CA GLY A 420 -34.81 -9.54 -19.25
C GLY A 420 -34.72 -8.10 -18.69
N PRO A 421 -34.35 -7.16 -19.54
CA PRO A 421 -34.11 -5.76 -19.14
C PRO A 421 -35.33 -5.11 -18.51
N TYR A 422 -35.11 -4.18 -17.57
CA TYR A 422 -36.16 -3.34 -17.01
C TYR A 422 -36.60 -2.30 -18.02
N THR A 423 -37.92 -2.04 -18.05
CA THR A 423 -38.56 -1.09 -19.00
C THR A 423 -38.93 0.24 -18.35
N SER A 424 -39.14 0.25 -17.04
CA SER A 424 -39.51 1.46 -16.28
C SER A 424 -39.09 1.31 -14.80
N ILE A 425 -39.13 2.42 -14.05
CA ILE A 425 -38.92 2.39 -12.61
C ILE A 425 -40.00 1.56 -11.88
N PHE A 426 -41.23 1.55 -12.39
CA PHE A 426 -42.34 0.74 -11.85
C PHE A 426 -42.07 -0.76 -12.06
N ASP A 427 -41.64 -1.12 -13.26
CA ASP A 427 -41.29 -2.49 -13.63
C ASP A 427 -40.11 -3.00 -12.77
N LEU A 428 -39.07 -2.17 -12.59
CA LEU A 428 -37.94 -2.46 -11.70
C LEU A 428 -38.38 -2.70 -10.25
N CYS A 429 -39.15 -1.78 -9.67
CA CYS A 429 -39.61 -1.91 -8.29
C CYS A 429 -40.43 -3.19 -8.08
N LYS A 430 -41.44 -3.42 -8.92
CA LYS A 430 -42.27 -4.61 -8.83
C LYS A 430 -41.47 -5.89 -8.91
N ARG A 431 -40.69 -6.03 -9.98
CA ARG A 431 -39.93 -7.27 -10.25
C ARG A 431 -38.90 -7.57 -9.18
N VAL A 432 -38.15 -6.55 -8.71
CA VAL A 432 -37.10 -6.74 -7.67
C VAL A 432 -37.74 -7.07 -6.32
N LEU A 433 -38.84 -6.41 -5.92
CA LEU A 433 -39.52 -6.71 -4.66
C LEU A 433 -40.18 -8.09 -4.68
N ASP A 434 -40.84 -8.47 -5.78
CA ASP A 434 -41.39 -9.82 -5.98
C ASP A 434 -40.29 -10.91 -5.92
N TYR A 435 -39.13 -10.64 -6.53
CA TYR A 435 -37.97 -11.52 -6.45
C TYR A 435 -37.46 -11.65 -5.01
N GLN A 436 -37.29 -10.54 -4.28
CA GLN A 436 -36.85 -10.53 -2.88
C GLN A 436 -37.83 -11.26 -1.95
N ALA A 437 -39.14 -11.10 -2.17
CA ALA A 437 -40.18 -11.78 -1.43
C ALA A 437 -40.13 -13.33 -1.64
N SER A 438 -39.66 -13.79 -2.80
CA SER A 438 -39.53 -15.20 -3.11
C SER A 438 -38.24 -15.85 -2.55
N CYS A 439 -37.27 -15.04 -2.07
CA CYS A 439 -36.02 -15.54 -1.54
C CYS A 439 -36.20 -16.16 -0.14
N PRO A 440 -35.58 -17.36 0.12
CA PRO A 440 -35.73 -18.05 1.41
C PRO A 440 -35.00 -17.34 2.58
N THR A 441 -34.04 -16.47 2.27
CA THR A 441 -33.26 -15.72 3.25
C THR A 441 -33.70 -14.28 3.31
N LYS A 442 -33.80 -13.71 4.52
CA LYS A 442 -34.13 -12.29 4.71
C LYS A 442 -33.02 -11.44 4.07
N ARG A 443 -33.40 -10.62 3.08
CA ARG A 443 -32.51 -9.70 2.34
C ARG A 443 -32.82 -8.25 2.66
N THR A 444 -31.86 -7.36 2.42
CA THR A 444 -32.07 -5.92 2.51
C THR A 444 -33.06 -5.50 1.41
N PRO A 445 -34.27 -4.97 1.75
CA PRO A 445 -35.26 -4.65 0.74
C PRO A 445 -34.87 -3.44 -0.09
N LEU A 446 -35.27 -3.45 -1.37
CA LEU A 446 -35.24 -2.26 -2.21
C LEU A 446 -36.06 -1.16 -1.56
N ASN A 447 -35.51 0.02 -1.36
CA ASN A 447 -36.13 1.10 -0.65
C ASN A 447 -35.91 2.45 -1.34
N LYS A 448 -36.64 3.47 -0.86
CA LYS A 448 -36.60 4.83 -1.40
C LYS A 448 -35.18 5.37 -1.54
N ARG A 449 -34.35 5.23 -0.50
CA ARG A 449 -32.97 5.77 -0.47
C ARG A 449 -32.09 5.14 -1.53
N ILE A 450 -32.24 3.85 -1.78
CA ILE A 450 -31.50 3.13 -2.82
C ILE A 450 -31.93 3.64 -4.21
N LEU A 451 -33.23 3.73 -4.46
CA LEU A 451 -33.77 4.22 -5.73
C LEU A 451 -33.35 5.66 -6.01
N GLU A 452 -33.44 6.56 -5.02
CA GLU A 452 -32.95 7.93 -5.14
C GLU A 452 -31.47 7.96 -5.55
N SER A 453 -30.65 7.13 -4.89
CA SER A 453 -29.20 7.03 -5.20
C SER A 453 -28.95 6.51 -6.62
N LEU A 454 -29.69 5.51 -7.08
CA LEU A 454 -29.60 4.98 -8.44
C LEU A 454 -30.04 6.03 -9.50
N VAL A 455 -31.11 6.75 -9.25
CA VAL A 455 -31.59 7.82 -10.15
C VAL A 455 -30.58 8.96 -10.23
N LEU A 456 -30.08 9.44 -9.07
CA LEU A 456 -29.14 10.56 -9.00
C LEU A 456 -27.79 10.21 -9.66
N ALA A 457 -27.35 8.95 -9.54
CA ALA A 457 -26.16 8.46 -10.21
C ALA A 457 -26.33 8.23 -11.73
N GLY A 458 -27.55 8.35 -12.26
CA GLY A 458 -27.87 8.13 -13.67
C GLY A 458 -28.03 6.66 -14.07
N ALA A 459 -28.07 5.75 -13.09
CA ALA A 459 -28.18 4.31 -13.36
C ALA A 459 -29.51 3.91 -14.06
N LEU A 460 -30.53 4.75 -13.97
CA LEU A 460 -31.84 4.55 -14.60
C LEU A 460 -32.06 5.41 -15.86
N ASP A 461 -31.08 6.17 -16.32
CA ASP A 461 -31.24 7.11 -17.45
C ASP A 461 -31.74 6.44 -18.74
N ASN A 462 -31.39 5.17 -18.93
CA ASN A 462 -31.84 4.38 -20.09
C ASN A 462 -33.33 3.97 -20.03
N LEU A 463 -34.03 4.14 -18.90
CA LEU A 463 -35.43 3.73 -18.75
C LEU A 463 -36.40 4.83 -19.19
N HIS A 464 -36.06 6.10 -19.01
CA HIS A 464 -36.94 7.23 -19.25
C HIS A 464 -36.24 8.44 -19.91
N ASN A 465 -35.35 8.20 -20.86
CA ASN A 465 -34.63 9.25 -21.59
C ASN A 465 -34.02 10.33 -20.67
N SER A 466 -33.36 9.89 -19.58
CA SER A 466 -32.69 10.75 -18.59
C SER A 466 -33.60 11.73 -17.83
N GLN A 467 -34.91 11.48 -17.73
CA GLN A 467 -35.85 12.34 -16.98
C GLN A 467 -35.76 12.07 -15.47
N ARG A 468 -34.63 12.35 -14.85
CA ARG A 468 -34.34 12.03 -13.43
C ARG A 468 -35.33 12.68 -12.46
N GLU A 469 -35.76 13.92 -12.69
CA GLU A 469 -36.74 14.62 -11.83
C GLU A 469 -38.06 13.87 -11.79
N ARG A 470 -38.54 13.41 -12.94
CA ARG A 470 -39.80 12.63 -13.01
C ARG A 470 -39.65 11.28 -12.33
N MET A 471 -38.50 10.64 -12.49
CA MET A 471 -38.20 9.37 -11.80
C MET A 471 -38.19 9.57 -10.28
N LEU A 472 -37.51 10.60 -9.78
CA LEU A 472 -37.48 10.94 -8.35
C LEU A 472 -38.88 11.17 -7.79
N ALA A 473 -39.71 11.95 -8.48
CA ALA A 473 -41.09 12.20 -8.08
C ALA A 473 -41.98 10.94 -8.11
N SER A 474 -41.59 9.91 -8.87
CA SER A 474 -42.37 8.67 -9.03
C SER A 474 -41.98 7.58 -8.03
N ILE A 475 -40.87 7.71 -7.28
CA ILE A 475 -40.34 6.65 -6.42
C ILE A 475 -41.38 6.17 -5.39
N ASP A 476 -42.00 7.10 -4.65
CA ASP A 476 -42.99 6.74 -3.59
C ASP A 476 -44.18 6.00 -4.18
N LYS A 477 -44.61 6.39 -5.38
CA LYS A 477 -45.71 5.73 -6.09
C LYS A 477 -45.31 4.36 -6.62
N ALA A 478 -44.06 4.22 -7.14
CA ALA A 478 -43.55 2.95 -7.64
C ALA A 478 -43.42 1.90 -6.53
N LEU A 479 -42.93 2.31 -5.34
CA LEU A 479 -42.82 1.43 -4.18
C LEU A 479 -44.17 1.04 -3.55
N LYS A 480 -45.19 1.87 -3.69
CA LYS A 480 -46.54 1.53 -3.20
C LYS A 480 -47.32 0.60 -4.12
N LEU A 481 -46.97 0.60 -5.40
CA LEU A 481 -47.64 -0.23 -6.41
C LEU A 481 -46.95 -1.57 -6.63
N ALA A 482 -45.73 -1.74 -6.14
CA ALA A 482 -44.94 -2.96 -6.15
C ALA A 482 -45.23 -3.81 -4.92
#